data_2d8a4836509f0ad558ed37d06ee58489
#
_entry.id   2d8a4836509f0ad558ed37d06ee58489
#
_cell.length_a   1.000
_cell.length_b   1.000
_cell.length_c   1.000
_cell.angle_alpha   90.00
_cell.angle_beta   90.00
_cell.angle_gamma   90.00
#
_symmetry.space_group_name_H-M   'P 1'
#
loop_
_entity.id
_entity.type
_entity.pdbx_description
1 polymer ?
#
loop_
_entity_poly.entity_id
_entity_poly.type
_entity_poly.pdbx_seq_one_letter_code
_entity_poly.pdbx_strand_id
1 'polypeptide(L)'
;SREEAARNIVRDAGKFTVEKAKAISQEVLNDFIEAWKHIFNVMSVKGSNDSTELFRNCKETDDSQLNTLLKRYRGLSRELSGCPFVHSIDEAVEMMESWLTVRDHLQFFQTIINARNEACKLFDRCKSINSFHNDQFSGYEKVRKFLDDNRDNFAFLSDEQQQVVESLRAIKMDEEPWDKMPSYMKMMRNLNGLLSECKTRLINEIKDNYNKAFDELEQYAKEVKVAREKFAKRDITISLKTNTSNFYALQANADTRSFYEDEMRKINQAIPVPPTPPTPPTGDGSGTPPEPPQPKPRVRKIVHLSTHTTQPMRTEADVDMYLAGLKAELMQYINENNDIIVG
;
A
#
# COMPACT_ATOMS: atom_id res chain seq x y z
N SER A 1 39.84 -64.78 29.59
CA SER A 1 38.67 -65.46 30.20
C SER A 1 37.65 -64.40 30.62
N ARG A 2 36.36 -64.77 30.77
CA ARG A 2 35.29 -63.84 31.23
C ARG A 2 35.60 -63.25 32.60
N GLU A 3 36.25 -64.01 33.50
CA GLU A 3 36.68 -63.54 34.84
C GLU A 3 37.76 -62.47 34.77
N GLU A 4 38.66 -62.55 33.83
CA GLU A 4 39.76 -61.60 33.66
C GLU A 4 39.25 -60.27 33.07
N ALA A 5 38.28 -60.33 32.15
CA ALA A 5 37.58 -59.16 31.66
C ALA A 5 36.74 -58.45 32.74
N ALA A 6 36.07 -59.24 33.62
CA ALA A 6 35.32 -58.69 34.77
C ALA A 6 36.24 -58.06 35.81
N ARG A 7 37.43 -58.66 36.11
CA ARG A 7 38.40 -58.05 37.03
C ARG A 7 39.04 -56.75 36.44
N ASN A 8 39.23 -56.68 35.15
CA ASN A 8 39.73 -55.46 34.53
C ASN A 8 38.71 -54.33 34.53
N ILE A 9 37.42 -54.65 34.35
CA ILE A 9 36.32 -53.68 34.47
C ILE A 9 36.21 -53.14 35.90
N VAL A 10 36.35 -54.00 36.92
CA VAL A 10 36.30 -53.57 38.33
C VAL A 10 37.53 -52.79 38.71
N ARG A 11 38.70 -53.10 38.16
CA ARG A 11 39.99 -52.38 38.42
C ARG A 11 40.01 -51.01 37.72
N ASP A 12 39.40 -50.87 36.57
CA ASP A 12 39.29 -49.60 35.87
C ASP A 12 38.14 -48.73 36.44
N ALA A 13 37.07 -49.32 36.96
CA ALA A 13 36.03 -48.61 37.72
C ALA A 13 36.59 -47.93 39.00
N GLY A 14 37.63 -48.50 39.63
CA GLY A 14 38.30 -47.89 40.79
C GLY A 14 39.20 -46.71 40.45
N LYS A 15 39.49 -46.44 39.16
CA LYS A 15 40.23 -45.28 38.67
C LYS A 15 39.39 -44.10 38.28
N PHE A 16 38.06 -44.25 38.19
CA PHE A 16 37.19 -43.11 38.11
C PHE A 16 37.10 -42.48 39.51
N THR A 17 37.89 -41.45 39.74
CA THR A 17 37.64 -40.50 40.81
C THR A 17 36.25 -39.93 40.50
N VAL A 18 35.22 -40.43 41.21
CA VAL A 18 33.97 -39.73 41.34
C VAL A 18 34.32 -38.46 42.09
N GLU A 19 34.68 -37.41 41.39
CA GLU A 19 34.65 -36.09 42.00
C GLU A 19 33.25 -35.93 42.53
N LYS A 20 33.13 -35.94 43.85
CA LYS A 20 31.91 -35.71 44.57
C LYS A 20 31.45 -34.34 44.05
N ALA A 21 30.42 -34.32 43.21
CA ALA A 21 29.87 -33.06 42.69
C ALA A 21 29.71 -32.16 43.93
N LYS A 22 30.40 -31.03 43.95
CA LYS A 22 30.30 -30.08 45.07
C LYS A 22 28.84 -29.78 45.24
N ALA A 23 28.30 -30.09 46.44
CA ALA A 23 26.90 -29.80 46.74
C ALA A 23 26.65 -28.29 46.48
N ILE A 24 25.70 -27.97 45.65
CA ILE A 24 25.33 -26.58 45.35
C ILE A 24 24.82 -25.96 46.64
N SER A 25 25.36 -24.84 47.06
CA SER A 25 24.93 -24.19 48.30
C SER A 25 23.51 -23.72 48.25
N GLN A 26 22.81 -23.72 49.37
CA GLN A 26 21.45 -23.20 49.46
C GLN A 26 21.33 -21.71 49.08
N GLU A 27 22.40 -20.94 49.30
CA GLU A 27 22.51 -19.54 48.89
C GLU A 27 22.42 -19.41 47.38
N VAL A 28 23.20 -20.16 46.60
CA VAL A 28 23.15 -20.15 45.13
C VAL A 28 21.75 -20.56 44.60
N LEU A 29 21.13 -21.56 45.25
CA LEU A 29 19.77 -21.96 44.87
C LEU A 29 18.75 -20.85 45.12
N ASN A 30 18.84 -20.16 46.24
CA ASN A 30 17.95 -19.04 46.58
C ASN A 30 18.15 -17.87 45.58
N ASP A 31 19.41 -17.50 45.32
CA ASP A 31 19.73 -16.41 44.37
C ASP A 31 19.24 -16.75 42.95
N PHE A 32 19.40 -18.02 42.53
CA PHE A 32 18.87 -18.47 41.24
C PHE A 32 17.34 -18.39 41.21
N ILE A 33 16.64 -18.87 42.24
CA ILE A 33 15.19 -18.85 42.31
C ILE A 33 14.68 -17.40 42.26
N GLU A 34 15.33 -16.49 42.95
CA GLU A 34 14.98 -15.09 42.90
C GLU A 34 15.24 -14.48 41.53
N ALA A 35 16.40 -14.72 40.91
CA ALA A 35 16.71 -14.28 39.58
C ALA A 35 15.67 -14.81 38.58
N TRP A 36 15.37 -16.11 38.62
CA TRP A 36 14.38 -16.76 37.75
C TRP A 36 12.99 -16.14 37.88
N LYS A 37 12.54 -15.94 39.14
CA LYS A 37 11.24 -15.27 39.40
C LYS A 37 11.16 -13.90 38.81
N HIS A 38 12.21 -13.10 38.91
CA HIS A 38 12.24 -11.74 38.39
C HIS A 38 12.27 -11.73 36.85
N ILE A 39 13.14 -12.56 36.23
CA ILE A 39 13.27 -12.63 34.76
C ILE A 39 11.96 -13.03 34.12
N PHE A 40 11.31 -14.09 34.64
CA PHE A 40 10.11 -14.66 34.03
C PHE A 40 8.78 -14.20 34.66
N ASN A 41 8.88 -13.37 35.71
CA ASN A 41 7.71 -12.88 36.46
C ASN A 41 6.78 -14.01 36.96
N VAL A 42 7.37 -15.03 37.59
CA VAL A 42 6.63 -16.16 38.12
C VAL A 42 6.62 -16.13 39.65
N MET A 43 5.53 -16.57 40.26
CA MET A 43 5.35 -16.55 41.74
C MET A 43 6.17 -17.66 42.45
N SER A 44 6.35 -18.78 41.76
CA SER A 44 7.05 -19.95 42.34
C SER A 44 7.81 -20.72 41.26
N VAL A 45 8.83 -21.45 41.68
CA VAL A 45 9.62 -22.34 40.82
C VAL A 45 9.51 -23.75 41.41
N LYS A 46 9.16 -24.71 40.55
CA LYS A 46 9.03 -26.14 40.98
C LYS A 46 10.39 -26.72 41.28
N GLY A 47 10.50 -27.53 42.36
CA GLY A 47 11.74 -28.22 42.74
C GLY A 47 12.73 -27.32 43.50
N SER A 48 12.28 -26.20 44.11
CA SER A 48 13.10 -25.22 44.80
C SER A 48 14.00 -25.72 45.93
N ASN A 49 13.76 -26.94 46.43
CA ASN A 49 14.53 -27.53 47.53
C ASN A 49 15.60 -28.56 47.07
N ASP A 50 15.63 -28.90 45.78
CA ASP A 50 16.55 -29.86 45.17
C ASP A 50 17.12 -29.33 43.88
N SER A 51 18.47 -29.22 43.84
CA SER A 51 19.18 -28.64 42.69
C SER A 51 18.96 -29.42 41.39
N THR A 52 18.83 -30.75 41.47
CA THR A 52 18.63 -31.62 40.30
C THR A 52 17.20 -31.49 39.79
N GLU A 53 16.23 -31.48 40.69
CA GLU A 53 14.81 -31.29 40.32
C GLU A 53 14.57 -29.88 39.79
N LEU A 54 15.15 -28.88 40.41
CA LEU A 54 15.10 -27.49 39.97
C LEU A 54 15.65 -27.35 38.57
N PHE A 55 16.84 -27.86 38.28
CA PHE A 55 17.49 -27.82 36.97
C PHE A 55 16.60 -28.51 35.91
N ARG A 56 16.08 -29.71 36.23
CA ARG A 56 15.21 -30.47 35.35
C ARG A 56 13.94 -29.69 34.97
N ASN A 57 13.27 -29.12 35.97
CA ASN A 57 12.03 -28.37 35.73
C ASN A 57 12.22 -27.07 35.00
N CYS A 58 13.37 -26.41 35.18
CA CYS A 58 13.67 -25.18 34.46
C CYS A 58 14.10 -25.42 33.01
N LYS A 59 14.79 -26.53 32.69
CA LYS A 59 15.53 -26.71 31.45
C LYS A 59 15.36 -28.06 30.75
N GLU A 60 15.45 -29.19 31.44
CA GLU A 60 15.68 -30.48 30.80
C GLU A 60 14.43 -31.15 30.22
N THR A 61 13.25 -30.87 30.73
CA THR A 61 12.02 -31.48 30.24
C THR A 61 11.47 -30.68 29.03
N ASP A 62 10.77 -31.37 28.12
CA ASP A 62 10.15 -30.74 26.95
C ASP A 62 9.12 -29.68 27.31
N ASP A 63 8.50 -29.84 28.49
CA ASP A 63 7.52 -28.92 29.10
C ASP A 63 8.15 -27.97 30.12
N SER A 64 9.49 -27.96 30.21
CA SER A 64 10.21 -26.99 31.06
C SER A 64 9.86 -25.55 30.66
N GLN A 65 9.93 -24.65 31.63
CA GLN A 65 9.60 -23.25 31.40
C GLN A 65 10.41 -22.64 30.27
N LEU A 66 11.70 -22.93 30.20
CA LEU A 66 12.60 -22.41 29.19
C LEU A 66 12.22 -22.93 27.79
N ASN A 67 12.00 -24.25 27.65
CA ASN A 67 11.62 -24.81 26.35
C ASN A 67 10.25 -24.33 25.88
N THR A 68 9.29 -24.14 26.78
CA THR A 68 7.95 -23.62 26.48
C THR A 68 8.04 -22.17 25.99
N LEU A 69 8.81 -21.31 26.67
CA LEU A 69 9.00 -19.93 26.27
C LEU A 69 9.78 -19.83 24.96
N LEU A 70 10.79 -20.64 24.78
CA LEU A 70 11.58 -20.68 23.53
C LEU A 70 10.70 -21.02 22.31
N LYS A 71 9.86 -22.05 22.43
CA LYS A 71 8.89 -22.41 21.37
C LYS A 71 7.97 -21.24 21.04
N ARG A 72 7.43 -20.57 22.08
CA ARG A 72 6.56 -19.41 21.92
C ARG A 72 7.28 -18.24 21.23
N TYR A 73 8.47 -17.88 21.68
CA TYR A 73 9.19 -16.73 21.15
C TYR A 73 9.71 -16.99 19.72
N ARG A 74 10.10 -18.21 19.38
CA ARG A 74 10.40 -18.59 17.99
C ARG A 74 9.16 -18.46 17.07
N GLY A 75 7.96 -18.76 17.59
CA GLY A 75 6.70 -18.50 16.87
C GLY A 75 6.50 -17.00 16.64
N LEU A 76 6.60 -16.23 17.72
CA LEU A 76 6.40 -14.78 17.70
C LEU A 76 7.41 -14.05 16.81
N SER A 77 8.70 -14.47 16.81
CA SER A 77 9.74 -13.94 15.91
C SER A 77 9.35 -14.10 14.43
N ARG A 78 8.79 -15.25 14.05
CA ARG A 78 8.34 -15.50 12.67
C ARG A 78 7.15 -14.61 12.30
N GLU A 79 6.17 -14.48 13.19
CA GLU A 79 4.95 -13.68 12.98
C GLU A 79 5.27 -12.19 12.89
N LEU A 80 6.27 -11.72 13.65
CA LEU A 80 6.73 -10.32 13.67
C LEU A 80 7.87 -10.03 12.68
N SER A 81 8.19 -10.97 11.79
CA SER A 81 9.27 -10.78 10.81
C SER A 81 9.08 -9.49 10.01
N GLY A 82 10.14 -8.68 9.94
CA GLY A 82 10.10 -7.36 9.28
C GLY A 82 9.54 -6.22 10.13
N CYS A 83 9.20 -6.45 11.41
CA CYS A 83 8.92 -5.38 12.37
C CYS A 83 10.22 -4.91 13.03
N PRO A 84 10.41 -3.60 13.29
CA PRO A 84 11.67 -3.07 13.86
C PRO A 84 11.96 -3.62 15.26
N PHE A 85 10.94 -3.96 16.03
CA PHE A 85 11.06 -4.46 17.40
C PHE A 85 11.27 -5.98 17.51
N VAL A 86 11.30 -6.73 16.40
CA VAL A 86 11.47 -8.19 16.42
C VAL A 86 12.82 -8.61 16.98
N HIS A 87 13.87 -7.79 16.81
CA HIS A 87 15.21 -8.07 17.30
C HIS A 87 15.26 -8.40 18.79
N SER A 88 14.43 -7.77 19.63
CA SER A 88 14.37 -8.09 21.05
C SER A 88 13.83 -9.51 21.33
N ILE A 89 12.94 -10.02 20.48
CA ILE A 89 12.48 -11.41 20.56
C ILE A 89 13.60 -12.37 20.13
N ASP A 90 14.33 -12.01 19.07
CA ASP A 90 15.46 -12.81 18.56
C ASP A 90 16.60 -12.87 19.59
N GLU A 91 16.95 -11.76 20.21
CA GLU A 91 17.92 -11.72 21.33
C GLU A 91 17.47 -12.60 22.51
N ALA A 92 16.19 -12.58 22.86
CA ALA A 92 15.66 -13.45 23.92
C ALA A 92 15.70 -14.93 23.52
N VAL A 93 15.47 -15.26 22.26
CA VAL A 93 15.63 -16.62 21.73
C VAL A 93 17.08 -17.06 21.83
N GLU A 94 18.04 -16.25 21.36
CA GLU A 94 19.47 -16.54 21.44
C GLU A 94 19.95 -16.71 22.88
N MET A 95 19.50 -15.84 23.79
CA MET A 95 19.82 -15.93 25.22
C MET A 95 19.31 -17.25 25.82
N MET A 96 18.06 -17.63 25.56
CA MET A 96 17.50 -18.89 26.04
C MET A 96 18.19 -20.11 25.43
N GLU A 97 18.56 -20.06 24.14
CA GLU A 97 19.32 -21.11 23.48
C GLU A 97 20.70 -21.27 24.10
N SER A 98 21.39 -20.17 24.41
CA SER A 98 22.69 -20.19 25.09
C SER A 98 22.60 -20.86 26.47
N TRP A 99 21.56 -20.55 27.26
CA TRP A 99 21.30 -21.18 28.54
C TRP A 99 21.01 -22.68 28.40
N LEU A 100 20.32 -23.09 27.34
CA LEU A 100 20.05 -24.50 27.06
C LEU A 100 21.33 -25.31 26.74
N THR A 101 22.42 -24.69 26.30
CA THR A 101 23.69 -25.37 26.04
C THR A 101 24.45 -25.75 27.32
N VAL A 102 24.25 -25.03 28.45
CA VAL A 102 24.95 -25.24 29.71
C VAL A 102 24.52 -26.55 30.34
N ARG A 103 25.41 -27.53 30.53
CA ARG A 103 25.11 -28.86 31.03
C ARG A 103 25.32 -29.00 32.53
N ASP A 104 26.25 -28.26 33.11
CA ASP A 104 26.53 -28.27 34.53
C ASP A 104 25.51 -27.44 35.30
N HIS A 105 24.95 -28.00 36.39
CA HIS A 105 23.91 -27.38 37.19
C HIS A 105 24.36 -26.07 37.82
N LEU A 106 25.57 -26.08 38.45
CA LEU A 106 26.10 -24.92 39.13
C LEU A 106 26.40 -23.78 38.12
N GLN A 107 26.99 -24.16 37.01
CA GLN A 107 27.27 -23.20 35.93
C GLN A 107 26.00 -22.62 35.36
N PHE A 108 24.95 -23.43 35.15
CA PHE A 108 23.63 -22.94 34.69
C PHE A 108 23.03 -21.93 35.66
N PHE A 109 23.02 -22.23 36.96
CA PHE A 109 22.45 -21.34 37.97
C PHE A 109 23.26 -20.02 38.02
N GLN A 110 24.57 -20.08 38.03
CA GLN A 110 25.44 -18.88 38.01
C GLN A 110 25.28 -18.05 36.76
N THR A 111 25.12 -18.68 35.60
CA THR A 111 24.83 -17.97 34.33
C THR A 111 23.58 -17.14 34.42
N ILE A 112 22.48 -17.71 34.93
CA ILE A 112 21.19 -17.01 35.09
C ILE A 112 21.29 -15.88 36.14
N ILE A 113 21.94 -16.14 37.30
CA ILE A 113 22.16 -15.14 38.35
C ILE A 113 22.94 -13.93 37.79
N ASN A 114 24.02 -14.20 37.06
CA ASN A 114 24.87 -13.15 36.49
C ASN A 114 24.15 -12.34 35.38
N ALA A 115 23.31 -12.99 34.59
CA ALA A 115 22.53 -12.36 33.52
C ALA A 115 21.25 -11.65 34.01
N ARG A 116 20.90 -11.72 35.31
CA ARG A 116 19.60 -11.27 35.86
C ARG A 116 19.19 -9.89 35.36
N ASN A 117 20.05 -8.88 35.49
CA ASN A 117 19.69 -7.51 35.19
C ASN A 117 19.43 -7.27 33.69
N GLU A 118 20.23 -7.86 32.84
CA GLU A 118 20.10 -7.80 31.39
C GLU A 118 18.86 -8.60 30.94
N ALA A 119 18.73 -9.83 31.41
CA ALA A 119 17.59 -10.67 31.12
C ALA A 119 16.25 -10.07 31.55
N CYS A 120 16.17 -9.45 32.74
CA CYS A 120 14.94 -8.78 33.17
C CYS A 120 14.50 -7.70 32.19
N LYS A 121 15.42 -6.82 31.78
CA LYS A 121 15.09 -5.75 30.80
C LYS A 121 14.62 -6.34 29.47
N LEU A 122 15.33 -7.33 28.95
CA LEU A 122 15.00 -7.99 27.70
C LEU A 122 13.64 -8.69 27.75
N PHE A 123 13.42 -9.50 28.76
CA PHE A 123 12.15 -10.24 28.88
C PHE A 123 10.96 -9.35 29.23
N ASP A 124 11.14 -8.22 29.93
CA ASP A 124 10.09 -7.23 30.14
C ASP A 124 9.68 -6.57 28.81
N ARG A 125 10.66 -6.23 27.96
CA ARG A 125 10.38 -5.75 26.60
C ARG A 125 9.66 -6.81 25.77
N CYS A 126 10.10 -8.07 25.81
CA CYS A 126 9.42 -9.18 25.14
C CYS A 126 7.97 -9.37 25.59
N LYS A 127 7.67 -9.15 26.87
CA LYS A 127 6.28 -9.17 27.38
C LYS A 127 5.45 -8.05 26.78
N SER A 128 6.00 -6.81 26.70
CA SER A 128 5.34 -5.69 26.04
C SER A 128 5.05 -5.98 24.57
N ILE A 129 6.04 -6.52 23.84
CA ILE A 129 5.87 -6.95 22.44
C ILE A 129 4.79 -8.02 22.31
N ASN A 130 4.78 -9.02 23.19
CA ASN A 130 3.76 -10.08 23.16
C ASN A 130 2.35 -9.55 23.49
N SER A 131 2.21 -8.64 24.46
CA SER A 131 0.94 -7.98 24.73
C SER A 131 0.47 -7.16 23.54
N PHE A 132 1.37 -6.35 22.96
CA PHE A 132 1.12 -5.60 21.74
C PHE A 132 0.66 -6.49 20.58
N HIS A 133 1.33 -7.63 20.37
CA HIS A 133 0.97 -8.59 19.34
C HIS A 133 -0.46 -9.10 19.52
N ASN A 134 -0.84 -9.45 20.73
CA ASN A 134 -2.19 -9.97 21.01
C ASN A 134 -3.29 -8.90 20.87
N ASP A 135 -3.01 -7.65 21.30
CA ASP A 135 -4.04 -6.65 21.52
C ASP A 135 -4.10 -5.57 20.43
N GLN A 136 -2.96 -5.21 19.83
CA GLN A 136 -2.85 -4.03 18.99
C GLN A 136 -2.24 -4.28 17.60
N PHE A 137 -1.65 -5.44 17.35
CA PHE A 137 -0.88 -5.71 16.12
C PHE A 137 -1.73 -5.61 14.85
N SER A 138 -3.00 -6.03 14.91
CA SER A 138 -3.91 -5.85 13.77
C SER A 138 -4.13 -4.38 13.41
N GLY A 139 -4.12 -3.50 14.41
CA GLY A 139 -4.17 -2.05 14.20
C GLY A 139 -2.88 -1.51 13.56
N TYR A 140 -1.74 -2.00 14.02
CA TYR A 140 -0.42 -1.68 13.46
C TYR A 140 -0.32 -2.06 11.97
N GLU A 141 -0.73 -3.27 11.62
CA GLU A 141 -0.77 -3.73 10.23
C GLU A 141 -1.72 -2.89 9.36
N LYS A 142 -2.90 -2.50 9.90
CA LYS A 142 -3.83 -1.61 9.20
C LYS A 142 -3.21 -0.26 8.88
N VAL A 143 -2.45 0.34 9.81
CA VAL A 143 -1.76 1.61 9.56
C VAL A 143 -0.68 1.44 8.50
N ARG A 144 0.14 0.39 8.57
CA ARG A 144 1.17 0.10 7.55
C ARG A 144 0.57 -0.09 6.17
N LYS A 145 -0.48 -0.91 6.09
CA LYS A 145 -1.19 -1.14 4.84
C LYS A 145 -1.82 0.14 4.29
N PHE A 146 -2.44 0.95 5.13
CA PHE A 146 -2.98 2.25 4.72
C PHE A 146 -1.92 3.17 4.11
N LEU A 147 -0.72 3.21 4.69
CA LEU A 147 0.41 3.98 4.17
C LEU A 147 0.90 3.46 2.81
N ASP A 148 0.90 2.14 2.62
CA ASP A 148 1.33 1.54 1.36
C ASP A 148 0.28 1.68 0.26
N ASP A 149 -0.99 1.43 0.58
CA ASP A 149 -2.12 1.53 -0.36
C ASP A 149 -2.33 2.97 -0.88
N ASN A 150 -1.96 3.99 -0.09
CA ASN A 150 -2.19 5.39 -0.42
C ASN A 150 -0.91 6.18 -0.73
N ARG A 151 0.22 5.51 -0.94
CA ARG A 151 1.53 6.15 -1.15
C ARG A 151 1.47 7.30 -2.16
N ASP A 152 0.89 7.06 -3.32
CA ASP A 152 0.82 8.03 -4.42
C ASP A 152 -0.27 9.07 -4.19
N ASN A 153 -1.36 8.69 -3.52
CA ASN A 153 -2.48 9.58 -3.27
C ASN A 153 -2.15 10.70 -2.27
N PHE A 154 -1.15 10.50 -1.39
CA PHE A 154 -0.71 11.53 -0.45
C PHE A 154 -0.16 12.78 -1.15
N ALA A 155 0.30 12.70 -2.39
CA ALA A 155 0.74 13.87 -3.16
C ALA A 155 -0.39 14.89 -3.42
N PHE A 156 -1.65 14.50 -3.25
CA PHE A 156 -2.83 15.37 -3.40
C PHE A 156 -3.23 16.11 -2.12
N LEU A 157 -2.54 15.86 -1.02
CA LEU A 157 -2.72 16.54 0.26
C LEU A 157 -1.90 17.83 0.32
N SER A 158 -2.32 18.79 1.15
CA SER A 158 -1.56 20.02 1.41
C SER A 158 -0.24 19.71 2.14
N ASP A 159 0.70 20.66 2.12
CA ASP A 159 2.00 20.53 2.78
C ASP A 159 1.85 20.24 4.29
N GLU A 160 0.90 20.90 4.97
CA GLU A 160 0.60 20.65 6.39
C GLU A 160 0.08 19.22 6.61
N GLN A 161 -0.77 18.73 5.72
CA GLN A 161 -1.31 17.37 5.79
C GLN A 161 -0.24 16.32 5.48
N GLN A 162 0.70 16.64 4.59
CA GLN A 162 1.85 15.76 4.31
C GLN A 162 2.78 15.62 5.52
N GLN A 163 2.92 16.64 6.37
CA GLN A 163 3.64 16.53 7.65
C GLN A 163 2.99 15.48 8.57
N VAL A 164 1.66 15.38 8.57
CA VAL A 164 0.95 14.33 9.32
C VAL A 164 1.24 12.95 8.72
N VAL A 165 1.35 12.83 7.38
CA VAL A 165 1.75 11.59 6.72
C VAL A 165 3.15 11.17 7.15
N GLU A 166 4.12 12.10 7.18
CA GLU A 166 5.49 11.79 7.65
C GLU A 166 5.51 11.35 9.11
N SER A 167 4.72 12.02 9.96
CA SER A 167 4.56 11.60 11.36
C SER A 167 3.96 10.20 11.50
N LEU A 168 3.02 9.83 10.62
CA LEU A 168 2.44 8.49 10.60
C LEU A 168 3.42 7.45 10.03
N ARG A 169 4.27 7.82 9.06
CA ARG A 169 5.30 6.93 8.49
C ARG A 169 6.34 6.50 9.53
N ALA A 170 6.53 7.28 10.58
CA ALA A 170 7.43 6.92 11.68
C ALA A 170 7.10 5.57 12.31
N ILE A 171 5.84 5.09 12.22
CA ILE A 171 5.41 3.76 12.73
C ILE A 171 6.23 2.61 12.13
N LYS A 172 6.74 2.77 10.90
CA LYS A 172 7.53 1.71 10.22
C LYS A 172 8.89 1.45 10.85
N MET A 173 9.40 2.45 11.58
CA MET A 173 10.71 2.41 12.25
C MET A 173 10.59 2.50 13.78
N ASP A 174 9.35 2.52 14.29
CA ASP A 174 9.11 2.64 15.72
C ASP A 174 9.36 1.29 16.42
N GLU A 175 10.33 1.28 17.31
CA GLU A 175 10.69 0.11 18.09
C GLU A 175 9.76 -0.14 19.29
N GLU A 176 8.95 0.86 19.64
CA GLU A 176 8.01 0.80 20.77
C GLU A 176 6.64 1.38 20.38
N PRO A 177 5.97 0.80 19.36
CA PRO A 177 4.74 1.37 18.83
C PRO A 177 3.54 1.25 19.78
N TRP A 178 3.57 0.36 20.77
CA TRP A 178 2.43 0.05 21.64
C TRP A 178 1.90 1.24 22.41
N ASP A 179 2.76 2.14 22.88
CA ASP A 179 2.34 3.33 23.60
C ASP A 179 1.75 4.42 22.69
N LYS A 180 2.09 4.37 21.40
CA LYS A 180 1.72 5.39 20.40
C LYS A 180 0.56 4.96 19.50
N MET A 181 0.13 3.69 19.55
CA MET A 181 -0.92 3.15 18.67
C MET A 181 -2.21 3.99 18.65
N PRO A 182 -2.73 4.50 19.78
CA PRO A 182 -3.90 5.37 19.76
C PRO A 182 -3.70 6.62 18.90
N SER A 183 -2.50 7.22 18.95
CA SER A 183 -2.12 8.39 18.14
C SER A 183 -2.03 8.03 16.66
N TYR A 184 -1.34 6.94 16.30
CA TYR A 184 -1.23 6.45 14.93
C TYR A 184 -2.60 6.15 14.31
N MET A 185 -3.48 5.50 15.04
CA MET A 185 -4.85 5.20 14.59
C MET A 185 -5.70 6.49 14.41
N LYS A 186 -5.48 7.51 15.23
CA LYS A 186 -6.13 8.81 15.08
C LYS A 186 -5.63 9.52 13.82
N MET A 187 -4.32 9.57 13.60
CA MET A 187 -3.72 10.17 12.40
C MET A 187 -4.19 9.47 11.13
N MET A 188 -4.19 8.13 11.10
CA MET A 188 -4.70 7.35 9.97
C MET A 188 -6.16 7.69 9.65
N ARG A 189 -7.04 7.76 10.65
CA ARG A 189 -8.46 8.10 10.44
C ARG A 189 -8.63 9.51 9.88
N ASN A 190 -7.87 10.47 10.39
CA ASN A 190 -7.88 11.85 9.88
C ASN A 190 -7.44 11.89 8.40
N LEU A 191 -6.29 11.29 8.08
CA LEU A 191 -5.78 11.24 6.70
C LEU A 191 -6.74 10.52 5.76
N ASN A 192 -7.37 9.43 6.20
CA ASN A 192 -8.37 8.72 5.40
C ASN A 192 -9.59 9.59 5.07
N GLY A 193 -10.04 10.42 6.02
CA GLY A 193 -11.08 11.43 5.79
C GLY A 193 -10.68 12.43 4.70
N LEU A 194 -9.49 13.01 4.82
CA LEU A 194 -8.95 13.98 3.85
C LEU A 194 -8.79 13.38 2.44
N LEU A 195 -8.28 12.14 2.35
CA LEU A 195 -8.19 11.43 1.07
C LEU A 195 -9.57 11.15 0.46
N SER A 196 -10.57 10.82 1.29
CA SER A 196 -11.95 10.62 0.82
C SER A 196 -12.54 11.90 0.26
N GLU A 197 -12.30 13.05 0.88
CA GLU A 197 -12.70 14.37 0.39
C GLU A 197 -12.02 14.71 -0.95
N CYS A 198 -10.69 14.50 -1.04
CA CYS A 198 -9.94 14.67 -2.28
C CYS A 198 -10.50 13.79 -3.40
N LYS A 199 -10.75 12.51 -3.13
CA LYS A 199 -11.35 11.58 -4.09
C LYS A 199 -12.71 12.06 -4.58
N THR A 200 -13.55 12.50 -3.66
CA THR A 200 -14.90 13.00 -3.98
C THR A 200 -14.82 14.22 -4.89
N ARG A 201 -13.91 15.16 -4.60
CA ARG A 201 -13.67 16.34 -5.45
C ARG A 201 -13.26 15.95 -6.87
N LEU A 202 -12.28 15.04 -7.03
CA LEU A 202 -11.83 14.57 -8.33
C LEU A 202 -12.94 13.84 -9.11
N ILE A 203 -13.74 13.01 -8.43
CA ILE A 203 -14.89 12.35 -9.06
C ILE A 203 -15.94 13.34 -9.52
N ASN A 204 -16.24 14.38 -8.74
CA ASN A 204 -17.21 15.41 -9.12
C ASN A 204 -16.70 16.22 -10.32
N GLU A 205 -15.43 16.57 -10.35
CA GLU A 205 -14.81 17.23 -11.50
C GLU A 205 -14.95 16.39 -12.79
N ILE A 206 -14.68 15.09 -12.74
CA ILE A 206 -14.90 14.17 -13.86
C ILE A 206 -16.36 14.21 -14.30
N LYS A 207 -17.30 14.07 -13.35
CA LYS A 207 -18.74 14.08 -13.66
C LYS A 207 -19.16 15.37 -14.33
N ASP A 208 -18.73 16.50 -13.82
CA ASP A 208 -19.08 17.82 -14.37
C ASP A 208 -18.50 18.01 -15.77
N ASN A 209 -17.26 17.64 -16.02
CA ASN A 209 -16.60 17.74 -17.31
C ASN A 209 -17.26 16.82 -18.36
N TYR A 210 -17.51 15.55 -17.98
CA TYR A 210 -18.20 14.62 -18.89
C TYR A 210 -19.65 15.03 -19.14
N ASN A 211 -20.38 15.52 -18.14
CA ASN A 211 -21.75 16.00 -18.35
C ASN A 211 -21.78 17.15 -19.36
N LYS A 212 -20.87 18.14 -19.24
CA LYS A 212 -20.75 19.23 -20.23
C LYS A 212 -20.47 18.70 -21.63
N ALA A 213 -19.46 17.80 -21.75
CA ALA A 213 -19.11 17.20 -23.02
C ALA A 213 -20.29 16.43 -23.66
N PHE A 214 -21.05 15.66 -22.87
CA PHE A 214 -22.22 14.95 -23.34
C PHE A 214 -23.38 15.90 -23.74
N ASP A 215 -23.61 16.98 -22.99
CA ASP A 215 -24.64 17.95 -23.32
C ASP A 215 -24.38 18.58 -24.69
N GLU A 216 -23.12 18.92 -24.98
CA GLU A 216 -22.72 19.46 -26.28
C GLU A 216 -22.84 18.42 -27.41
N LEU A 217 -22.40 17.16 -27.17
CA LEU A 217 -22.50 16.08 -28.15
C LEU A 217 -23.95 15.72 -28.44
N GLU A 218 -24.81 15.66 -27.44
CA GLU A 218 -26.24 15.37 -27.59
C GLU A 218 -27.01 16.50 -28.32
N GLN A 219 -26.64 17.74 -28.03
CA GLN A 219 -27.19 18.89 -28.77
C GLN A 219 -26.78 18.82 -30.24
N TYR A 220 -25.50 18.63 -30.54
CA TYR A 220 -25.01 18.52 -31.90
C TYR A 220 -25.63 17.34 -32.66
N ALA A 221 -25.72 16.18 -32.03
CA ALA A 221 -26.34 15.02 -32.64
C ALA A 221 -27.81 15.26 -33.02
N LYS A 222 -28.57 16.03 -32.20
CA LYS A 222 -29.95 16.46 -32.53
C LYS A 222 -29.97 17.39 -33.74
N GLU A 223 -29.07 18.36 -33.82
CA GLU A 223 -28.98 19.30 -34.94
C GLU A 223 -28.73 18.59 -36.28
N VAL A 224 -27.82 17.57 -36.26
CA VAL A 224 -27.48 16.80 -37.47
C VAL A 224 -28.33 15.53 -37.65
N LYS A 225 -29.36 15.31 -36.83
CA LYS A 225 -30.33 14.20 -36.87
C LYS A 225 -29.67 12.81 -36.74
N VAL A 226 -28.62 12.69 -35.95
CA VAL A 226 -27.97 11.43 -35.62
C VAL A 226 -28.60 10.81 -34.37
N ALA A 227 -28.93 9.51 -34.44
CA ALA A 227 -29.55 8.78 -33.34
C ALA A 227 -28.60 8.62 -32.15
N ARG A 228 -29.14 8.68 -30.90
CA ARG A 228 -28.38 8.64 -29.64
C ARG A 228 -27.54 7.38 -29.48
N GLU A 229 -27.95 6.26 -30.07
CA GLU A 229 -27.26 4.96 -29.99
C GLU A 229 -25.94 4.92 -30.80
N LYS A 230 -25.67 5.93 -31.60
CA LYS A 230 -24.47 6.01 -32.46
C LYS A 230 -23.22 6.47 -31.72
N PHE A 231 -23.35 6.98 -30.50
CA PHE A 231 -22.22 7.42 -29.68
C PHE A 231 -22.32 6.93 -28.22
N ALA A 232 -21.31 7.17 -27.40
CA ALA A 232 -21.16 6.62 -26.08
C ALA A 232 -22.34 6.91 -25.14
N LYS A 233 -22.60 6.02 -24.18
CA LYS A 233 -23.61 6.18 -23.14
C LYS A 233 -23.03 6.91 -21.94
N ARG A 234 -23.67 8.03 -21.54
CA ARG A 234 -23.23 8.95 -20.46
C ARG A 234 -22.91 8.21 -19.16
N ASP A 235 -23.88 7.49 -18.60
CA ASP A 235 -23.72 6.86 -17.28
C ASP A 235 -22.62 5.80 -17.26
N ILE A 236 -22.52 5.02 -18.33
CA ILE A 236 -21.48 3.97 -18.47
C ILE A 236 -20.09 4.61 -18.54
N THR A 237 -19.95 5.65 -19.37
CA THR A 237 -18.67 6.34 -19.56
C THR A 237 -18.19 6.96 -18.25
N ILE A 238 -19.06 7.73 -17.57
CA ILE A 238 -18.75 8.37 -16.30
C ILE A 238 -18.39 7.32 -15.25
N SER A 239 -19.15 6.22 -15.16
CA SER A 239 -18.88 5.13 -14.24
C SER A 239 -17.49 4.51 -14.47
N LEU A 240 -17.14 4.25 -15.73
CA LEU A 240 -15.80 3.70 -16.06
C LEU A 240 -14.68 4.67 -15.71
N LYS A 241 -14.86 5.97 -15.95
CA LYS A 241 -13.84 7.00 -15.68
C LYS A 241 -13.66 7.31 -14.19
N THR A 242 -14.66 7.05 -13.37
CA THR A 242 -14.62 7.25 -11.91
C THR A 242 -14.26 5.98 -11.12
N ASN A 243 -14.20 4.81 -11.76
CA ASN A 243 -13.95 3.53 -11.10
C ASN A 243 -12.44 3.26 -10.93
N THR A 244 -11.77 4.10 -10.15
CA THR A 244 -10.36 3.89 -9.75
C THR A 244 -10.10 4.45 -8.35
N SER A 245 -9.10 3.90 -7.66
CA SER A 245 -8.61 4.42 -6.38
C SER A 245 -7.36 5.28 -6.52
N ASN A 246 -6.74 5.33 -7.69
CA ASN A 246 -5.56 6.13 -7.98
C ASN A 246 -5.96 7.55 -8.37
N PHE A 247 -5.50 8.55 -7.61
CA PHE A 247 -5.89 9.95 -7.81
C PHE A 247 -5.27 10.58 -9.07
N TYR A 248 -4.06 10.17 -9.47
CA TYR A 248 -3.49 10.58 -10.75
C TYR A 248 -4.32 10.09 -11.93
N ALA A 249 -4.84 8.86 -11.85
CA ALA A 249 -5.74 8.33 -12.86
C ALA A 249 -7.08 9.08 -12.88
N LEU A 250 -7.64 9.44 -11.71
CA LEU A 250 -8.83 10.29 -11.63
C LEU A 250 -8.57 11.65 -12.24
N GLN A 251 -7.46 12.30 -11.90
CA GLN A 251 -7.08 13.60 -12.44
C GLN A 251 -6.92 13.56 -13.97
N ALA A 252 -6.24 12.55 -14.50
CA ALA A 252 -6.10 12.36 -15.95
C ALA A 252 -7.45 12.09 -16.63
N ASN A 253 -8.35 11.35 -15.97
CA ASN A 253 -9.70 11.10 -16.49
C ASN A 253 -10.60 12.34 -16.51
N ALA A 254 -10.26 13.43 -15.82
CA ALA A 254 -11.01 14.68 -15.88
C ALA A 254 -10.85 15.42 -17.20
N ASP A 255 -9.80 15.12 -17.98
CA ASP A 255 -9.61 15.63 -19.33
C ASP A 255 -10.53 14.89 -20.32
N THR A 256 -11.50 15.62 -20.89
CA THR A 256 -12.50 15.07 -21.80
C THR A 256 -12.20 15.33 -23.28
N ARG A 257 -11.10 16.00 -23.63
CA ARG A 257 -10.82 16.43 -25.02
C ARG A 257 -10.79 15.27 -25.99
N SER A 258 -9.95 14.29 -25.74
CA SER A 258 -9.83 13.11 -26.62
C SER A 258 -11.16 12.33 -26.73
N PHE A 259 -11.88 12.18 -25.63
CA PHE A 259 -13.20 11.57 -25.61
C PHE A 259 -14.18 12.36 -26.51
N TYR A 260 -14.24 13.67 -26.33
CA TYR A 260 -15.14 14.54 -27.09
C TYR A 260 -14.84 14.48 -28.60
N GLU A 261 -13.58 14.52 -29.00
CA GLU A 261 -13.15 14.41 -30.39
C GLU A 261 -13.56 13.07 -31.02
N ASP A 262 -13.34 11.97 -30.29
CA ASP A 262 -13.68 10.65 -30.79
C ASP A 262 -15.20 10.47 -30.98
N GLU A 263 -15.99 10.93 -30.00
CA GLU A 263 -17.45 10.86 -30.10
C GLU A 263 -17.99 11.81 -31.18
N MET A 264 -17.43 13.01 -31.32
CA MET A 264 -17.75 13.95 -32.40
C MET A 264 -17.47 13.30 -33.77
N ARG A 265 -16.36 12.61 -33.92
CA ARG A 265 -16.03 11.87 -35.15
C ARG A 265 -17.06 10.79 -35.47
N LYS A 266 -17.53 10.04 -34.47
CA LYS A 266 -18.59 9.03 -34.64
C LYS A 266 -19.92 9.67 -35.07
N ILE A 267 -20.31 10.80 -34.49
CA ILE A 267 -21.52 11.53 -34.87
C ILE A 267 -21.39 12.00 -36.32
N ASN A 268 -20.26 12.61 -36.70
CA ASN A 268 -20.03 13.08 -38.07
C ASN A 268 -20.11 11.95 -39.11
N GLN A 269 -19.55 10.77 -38.80
CA GLN A 269 -19.64 9.60 -39.67
C GLN A 269 -21.08 9.03 -39.81
N ALA A 270 -21.92 9.27 -38.80
CA ALA A 270 -23.30 8.78 -38.77
C ALA A 270 -24.31 9.78 -39.37
N ILE A 271 -23.88 10.98 -39.84
CA ILE A 271 -24.77 11.95 -40.45
C ILE A 271 -25.44 11.33 -41.70
N PRO A 272 -26.78 11.33 -41.81
CA PRO A 272 -27.48 10.78 -42.95
C PRO A 272 -27.07 11.52 -44.23
N VAL A 273 -26.54 10.79 -45.20
CA VAL A 273 -26.32 11.34 -46.54
C VAL A 273 -27.67 11.53 -47.22
N PRO A 274 -28.01 12.72 -47.76
CA PRO A 274 -29.25 12.91 -48.51
C PRO A 274 -29.33 11.86 -49.66
N PRO A 275 -30.49 11.27 -49.93
CA PRO A 275 -30.64 10.35 -51.05
C PRO A 275 -30.18 11.03 -52.33
N THR A 276 -29.25 10.42 -53.08
CA THR A 276 -28.85 10.89 -54.39
C THR A 276 -30.09 11.06 -55.24
N PRO A 277 -30.34 12.22 -55.88
CA PRO A 277 -31.47 12.38 -56.76
C PRO A 277 -31.48 11.26 -57.82
N PRO A 278 -32.64 10.64 -58.10
CA PRO A 278 -32.70 9.61 -59.14
C PRO A 278 -32.16 10.20 -60.44
N THR A 279 -31.25 9.48 -61.05
CA THR A 279 -30.71 9.83 -62.39
C THR A 279 -31.91 10.04 -63.33
N PRO A 280 -32.03 11.22 -63.99
CA PRO A 280 -33.18 11.45 -64.86
C PRO A 280 -33.21 10.34 -65.95
N PRO A 281 -34.39 9.78 -66.27
CA PRO A 281 -34.46 8.91 -67.43
C PRO A 281 -34.10 9.75 -68.69
N THR A 282 -33.21 9.21 -69.50
CA THR A 282 -32.91 9.70 -70.83
C THR A 282 -34.16 9.60 -71.68
N GLY A 283 -34.91 10.70 -71.79
CA GLY A 283 -36.12 10.78 -72.55
C GLY A 283 -36.64 12.21 -72.64
N ASP A 284 -36.44 12.83 -73.80
CA ASP A 284 -37.09 13.97 -74.42
C ASP A 284 -37.79 15.08 -73.58
N GLY A 285 -37.18 16.25 -73.73
CA GLY A 285 -37.78 17.55 -73.96
C GLY A 285 -39.00 18.00 -73.17
N SER A 286 -38.80 18.68 -72.02
CA SER A 286 -39.51 19.92 -71.68
C SER A 286 -38.94 20.50 -70.39
N GLY A 287 -38.40 21.75 -70.50
CA GLY A 287 -37.57 22.37 -69.44
C GLY A 287 -38.36 22.82 -68.24
N THR A 288 -37.92 22.36 -67.09
CA THR A 288 -38.02 23.07 -65.84
C THR A 288 -36.57 23.23 -65.31
N PRO A 289 -36.15 24.40 -64.85
CA PRO A 289 -34.78 24.59 -64.36
C PRO A 289 -34.55 23.69 -63.18
N PRO A 290 -33.34 23.07 -63.06
CA PRO A 290 -33.02 22.24 -61.91
C PRO A 290 -33.04 23.09 -60.64
N GLU A 291 -33.73 22.59 -59.62
CA GLU A 291 -33.73 23.14 -58.25
C GLU A 291 -32.28 23.22 -57.76
N PRO A 292 -31.86 24.37 -57.20
CA PRO A 292 -30.49 24.52 -56.74
C PRO A 292 -30.13 23.43 -55.74
N PRO A 293 -28.91 22.81 -55.78
CA PRO A 293 -28.50 21.74 -54.87
C PRO A 293 -28.65 22.20 -53.43
N GLN A 294 -29.37 21.42 -52.60
CA GLN A 294 -29.48 21.70 -51.19
C GLN A 294 -28.07 21.74 -50.56
N PRO A 295 -27.78 22.74 -49.73
CA PRO A 295 -26.49 22.87 -49.10
C PRO A 295 -26.16 21.64 -48.25
N LYS A 296 -25.00 21.03 -48.45
CA LYS A 296 -24.53 19.91 -47.60
C LYS A 296 -24.56 20.36 -46.13
N PRO A 297 -24.98 19.53 -45.20
CA PRO A 297 -24.95 19.88 -43.80
C PRO A 297 -23.48 20.19 -43.38
N ARG A 298 -23.30 21.26 -42.62
CA ARG A 298 -21.98 21.62 -42.07
C ARG A 298 -21.57 20.60 -41.02
N VAL A 299 -20.30 20.20 -41.09
CA VAL A 299 -19.70 19.27 -40.14
C VAL A 299 -18.94 20.08 -39.11
N ARG A 300 -19.20 19.83 -37.81
CA ARG A 300 -18.46 20.46 -36.72
C ARG A 300 -17.09 19.78 -36.57
N LYS A 301 -16.01 20.54 -36.65
CA LYS A 301 -14.64 20.08 -36.60
C LYS A 301 -13.87 20.78 -35.49
N ILE A 302 -13.21 20.00 -34.62
CA ILE A 302 -12.31 20.55 -33.60
C ILE A 302 -10.95 20.76 -34.29
N VAL A 303 -10.43 21.98 -34.21
CA VAL A 303 -9.15 22.34 -34.78
C VAL A 303 -8.22 22.70 -33.62
N HIS A 304 -7.17 21.90 -33.47
CA HIS A 304 -6.05 22.26 -32.60
C HIS A 304 -5.11 23.18 -33.40
N LEU A 305 -5.01 24.42 -32.94
CA LEU A 305 -4.11 25.36 -33.56
C LEU A 305 -2.66 24.94 -33.31
N SER A 306 -1.95 24.59 -34.37
CA SER A 306 -0.53 24.32 -34.28
C SER A 306 0.20 25.62 -33.96
N THR A 307 1.08 25.61 -32.94
CA THR A 307 1.98 26.73 -32.68
C THR A 307 3.02 26.80 -33.79
N HIS A 308 2.81 27.66 -34.74
CA HIS A 308 3.69 27.81 -35.91
C HIS A 308 5.02 28.52 -35.63
N THR A 309 5.28 28.91 -34.36
CA THR A 309 6.56 29.53 -34.03
C THR A 309 7.20 28.83 -32.83
N THR A 310 8.43 28.36 -33.00
CA THR A 310 9.32 27.94 -31.93
C THR A 310 10.13 29.10 -31.34
N GLN A 311 9.96 30.32 -31.90
CA GLN A 311 10.67 31.53 -31.50
C GLN A 311 9.77 32.44 -30.65
N PRO A 312 10.31 33.08 -29.62
CA PRO A 312 9.54 34.04 -28.83
C PRO A 312 9.17 35.25 -29.63
N MET A 313 7.89 35.63 -29.65
CA MET A 313 7.40 36.87 -30.24
C MET A 313 7.91 38.08 -29.42
N ARG A 314 8.56 39.03 -30.06
CA ARG A 314 9.21 40.16 -29.38
C ARG A 314 8.71 41.53 -29.87
N THR A 315 8.00 41.55 -30.98
CA THR A 315 7.49 42.79 -31.61
C THR A 315 6.03 42.63 -31.97
N GLU A 316 5.31 43.75 -32.14
CA GLU A 316 3.93 43.77 -32.62
C GLU A 316 3.81 43.11 -33.99
N ALA A 317 4.82 43.31 -34.87
CA ALA A 317 4.88 42.65 -36.17
C ALA A 317 4.97 41.13 -36.11
N ASP A 318 5.64 40.56 -35.07
CA ASP A 318 5.69 39.12 -34.85
C ASP A 318 4.30 38.57 -34.45
N VAL A 319 3.56 39.33 -33.64
CA VAL A 319 2.19 38.98 -33.22
C VAL A 319 1.23 39.06 -34.43
N ASP A 320 1.30 40.10 -35.23
CA ASP A 320 0.48 40.27 -36.43
C ASP A 320 0.70 39.16 -37.44
N MET A 321 1.96 38.77 -37.67
CA MET A 321 2.32 37.65 -38.54
C MET A 321 1.75 36.32 -38.05
N TYR A 322 1.85 36.09 -36.77
CA TYR A 322 1.28 34.88 -36.11
C TYR A 322 -0.24 34.84 -36.25
N LEU A 323 -0.94 35.95 -35.94
CA LEU A 323 -2.39 36.05 -36.05
C LEU A 323 -2.87 35.91 -37.52
N ALA A 324 -2.12 36.44 -38.48
CA ALA A 324 -2.42 36.27 -39.90
C ALA A 324 -2.32 34.79 -40.32
N GLY A 325 -1.31 34.07 -39.84
CA GLY A 325 -1.17 32.62 -40.05
C GLY A 325 -2.32 31.82 -39.48
N LEU A 326 -2.70 32.07 -38.23
CA LEU A 326 -3.84 31.45 -37.57
C LEU A 326 -5.15 31.72 -38.32
N LYS A 327 -5.37 32.97 -38.73
CA LYS A 327 -6.56 33.33 -39.49
C LYS A 327 -6.64 32.58 -40.82
N ALA A 328 -5.51 32.45 -41.53
CA ALA A 328 -5.46 31.73 -42.81
C ALA A 328 -5.83 30.24 -42.61
N GLU A 329 -5.29 29.60 -41.56
CA GLU A 329 -5.59 28.20 -41.21
C GLU A 329 -7.07 28.02 -40.89
N LEU A 330 -7.65 28.84 -40.01
CA LEU A 330 -9.06 28.78 -39.65
C LEU A 330 -9.97 29.01 -40.86
N MET A 331 -9.63 29.98 -41.73
CA MET A 331 -10.41 30.25 -42.94
C MET A 331 -10.39 29.09 -43.94
N GLN A 332 -9.33 28.31 -43.99
CA GLN A 332 -9.29 27.12 -44.84
C GLN A 332 -10.38 26.12 -44.40
N TYR A 333 -10.52 25.85 -43.10
CA TYR A 333 -11.54 24.94 -42.58
C TYR A 333 -12.97 25.48 -42.81
N ILE A 334 -13.20 26.79 -42.64
CA ILE A 334 -14.49 27.43 -42.90
C ILE A 334 -14.88 27.31 -44.38
N ASN A 335 -13.92 27.51 -45.27
CA ASN A 335 -14.13 27.42 -46.72
C ASN A 335 -14.45 25.97 -47.17
N GLU A 336 -14.01 24.97 -46.41
CA GLU A 336 -14.40 23.56 -46.59
C GLU A 336 -15.82 23.22 -46.08
N ASN A 337 -16.62 24.25 -45.75
CA ASN A 337 -17.98 24.15 -45.22
C ASN A 337 -18.06 23.44 -43.83
N ASN A 338 -17.04 23.63 -42.98
CA ASN A 338 -17.03 23.15 -41.61
C ASN A 338 -17.40 24.28 -40.64
N ASP A 339 -18.08 23.91 -39.54
CA ASP A 339 -18.13 24.70 -38.33
C ASP A 339 -16.93 24.30 -37.45
N ILE A 340 -16.12 25.28 -37.03
CA ILE A 340 -14.89 25.00 -36.28
C ILE A 340 -15.05 25.35 -34.81
N ILE A 341 -14.50 24.49 -33.96
CA ILE A 341 -14.29 24.70 -32.52
C ILE A 341 -12.76 24.76 -32.33
N VAL A 342 -12.29 25.87 -31.79
CA VAL A 342 -10.87 26.00 -31.42
C VAL A 342 -10.69 25.47 -30.00
N GLY A 343 -9.86 24.44 -29.83
CA GLY A 343 -9.58 23.77 -28.55
C GLY A 343 -8.13 23.91 -28.11
#